data_a273c4fc3fdc90c955fae3f4221fa993
#
_entry.id   a273c4fc3fdc90c955fae3f4221fa993
#
_cell.length_a   1.000
_cell.length_b   1.000
_cell.length_c   1.000
_cell.angle_alpha   90.00
_cell.angle_beta   90.00
_cell.angle_gamma   90.00
#
_symmetry.space_group_name_H-M   'P 1'
#
loop_
_entity.id
_entity.type
_entity.pdbx_description
1 polymer ?
#
loop_
_entity_poly.entity_id
_entity_poly.type
_entity_poly.pdbx_seq_one_letter_code
_entity_poly.pdbx_strand_id
1 'polypeptide(L)'
;MRVLVLSLVFALAGEASADPPDVRLPPGTRTDSTGQLVSGRGLRDTTDFLAKELERRGILVKQIGPYRHRGVELTRFVSTSPSTTWLAIHVLRRDGKALIFFVARSGA
;
A
#
# COMPACT_ATOMS: atom_id res chain seq x y z
N MET A 1 -21.13 13.59 18.12
CA MET A 1 -20.60 13.32 17.99
C MET A 1 -20.14 13.02 17.99
N ARG A 2 -19.99 12.99 17.99
CA ARG A 2 -19.21 12.68 17.98
C ARG A 2 -18.61 12.26 17.72
N VAL A 3 -18.38 12.25 17.43
CA VAL A 3 -17.54 11.77 17.17
C VAL A 3 -16.84 11.82 17.02
N LEU A 4 -16.55 12.06 17.13
CA LEU A 4 -15.65 12.00 17.03
C LEU A 4 -14.98 11.62 17.31
N VAL A 5 -15.15 11.71 17.72
CA VAL A 5 -14.25 11.23 18.18
C VAL A 5 -13.88 10.16 17.88
N LEU A 6 -14.12 9.61 17.77
CA LEU A 6 -13.67 8.59 17.47
C LEU A 6 -12.99 8.56 16.51
N SER A 7 -12.96 9.25 16.04
CA SER A 7 -12.22 9.30 15.22
C SER A 7 -11.07 9.61 15.38
N LEU A 8 -10.83 9.84 15.93
CA LEU A 8 -9.72 9.95 16.09
C LEU A 8 -9.00 9.19 16.41
N VAL A 9 -9.23 8.87 16.85
CA VAL A 9 -8.58 8.09 17.22
C VAL A 9 -8.25 7.18 16.38
N PHE A 10 -8.69 6.68 15.86
CA PHE A 10 -8.24 5.89 15.04
C PHE A 10 -7.53 6.44 14.14
N ALA A 11 -7.50 7.54 14.25
CA ALA A 11 -6.72 8.10 13.49
C ALA A 11 -5.48 7.64 13.45
N LEU A 12 -4.87 7.37 14.27
CA LEU A 12 -3.67 6.98 14.16
C LEU A 12 -3.52 5.90 13.40
N ALA A 13 -4.17 5.01 13.57
CA ALA A 13 -3.95 3.84 12.88
C ALA A 13 -4.36 3.99 11.50
N GLY A 14 -5.30 4.75 11.25
CA GLY A 14 -5.82 4.79 9.93
C GLY A 14 -4.88 5.28 8.91
N GLU A 15 -3.86 5.96 9.29
CA GLU A 15 -3.04 6.47 8.32
C GLU A 15 -2.38 5.52 7.50
N ALA A 16 -2.07 4.40 8.02
CA ALA A 16 -1.28 3.44 7.30
C ALA A 16 -2.02 2.83 6.15
N SER A 17 -3.31 2.86 6.15
CA SER A 17 -4.07 2.24 5.08
C SER A 17 -4.77 3.24 4.20
N ALA A 18 -4.51 4.52 4.37
CA ALA A 18 -5.18 5.51 3.56
C ALA A 18 -4.71 5.42 2.13
N ASP A 19 -5.63 5.65 1.19
CA ASP A 19 -5.28 5.68 -0.20
C ASP A 19 -4.44 6.90 -0.49
N PRO A 20 -3.34 6.74 -1.16
CA PRO A 20 -2.58 7.89 -1.57
C PRO A 20 -3.28 8.53 -2.75
N PRO A 21 -3.36 9.83 -2.79
CA PRO A 21 -4.08 10.49 -3.88
C PRO A 21 -3.36 10.41 -5.22
N ASP A 22 -2.09 10.04 -5.20
CA ASP A 22 -1.29 10.07 -6.40
C ASP A 22 -0.99 8.69 -6.98
N VAL A 23 -1.58 7.63 -6.44
CA VAL A 23 -1.33 6.28 -6.94
C VAL A 23 -2.66 5.60 -7.20
N ARG A 24 -2.82 5.11 -8.41
CA ARG A 24 -4.01 4.36 -8.77
C ARG A 24 -3.83 2.91 -8.39
N LEU A 25 -4.81 2.33 -7.74
CA LEU A 25 -4.75 0.95 -7.31
C LEU A 25 -5.23 0.01 -8.40
N PRO A 26 -4.80 -1.25 -8.39
CA PRO A 26 -5.26 -2.21 -9.39
C PRO A 26 -6.77 -2.35 -9.37
N PRO A 27 -7.38 -2.57 -10.53
CA PRO A 27 -8.83 -2.79 -10.56
C PRO A 27 -9.18 -3.98 -9.71
N GLY A 28 -10.27 -3.88 -8.97
CA GLY A 28 -10.69 -4.94 -8.07
C GLY A 28 -10.13 -4.83 -6.67
N THR A 29 -9.32 -3.79 -6.39
CA THR A 29 -8.85 -3.56 -5.04
C THR A 29 -10.00 -3.05 -4.19
N ARG A 30 -10.13 -3.59 -3.00
CA ARG A 30 -11.19 -3.19 -2.08
C ARG A 30 -10.65 -3.14 -0.67
N THR A 31 -11.40 -2.50 0.20
CA THR A 31 -11.06 -2.41 1.61
C THR A 31 -11.85 -3.48 2.35
N ASP A 32 -11.18 -4.27 3.16
CA ASP A 32 -11.88 -5.29 3.94
C ASP A 32 -12.46 -4.68 5.21
N SER A 33 -13.01 -5.53 6.08
CA SER A 33 -13.70 -5.04 7.28
C SER A 33 -12.75 -4.38 8.27
N THR A 34 -11.45 -4.60 8.14
CA THR A 34 -10.48 -3.99 9.05
C THR A 34 -9.84 -2.73 8.46
N GLY A 35 -10.26 -2.32 7.27
CA GLY A 35 -9.65 -1.17 6.60
C GLY A 35 -8.45 -1.52 5.75
N GLN A 36 -8.14 -2.79 5.61
CA GLN A 36 -6.99 -3.24 4.85
C GLN A 36 -7.33 -3.28 3.37
N LEU A 37 -6.44 -2.76 2.53
CA LEU A 37 -6.60 -2.84 1.09
C LEU A 37 -6.25 -4.24 0.62
N VAL A 38 -7.15 -4.86 -0.11
CA VAL A 38 -6.98 -6.21 -0.62
C VAL A 38 -7.14 -6.16 -2.12
N SER A 39 -6.13 -6.62 -2.83
CA SER A 39 -6.19 -6.67 -4.29
C SER A 39 -7.03 -7.88 -4.71
N GLY A 40 -7.82 -7.72 -5.76
CA GLY A 40 -8.51 -8.85 -6.35
C GLY A 40 -7.63 -9.69 -7.23
N ARG A 41 -6.36 -9.32 -7.36
CA ARG A 41 -5.40 -10.04 -8.20
C ARG A 41 -4.36 -10.68 -7.33
N GLY A 42 -3.60 -11.61 -7.93
CA GLY A 42 -2.50 -12.23 -7.20
C GLY A 42 -1.36 -11.26 -6.95
N LEU A 43 -0.39 -11.70 -6.19
CA LEU A 43 0.74 -10.86 -5.82
C LEU A 43 1.48 -10.34 -7.04
N ARG A 44 1.76 -11.21 -8.00
CA ARG A 44 2.54 -10.83 -9.16
C ARG A 44 1.83 -9.77 -9.99
N ASP A 45 0.55 -10.00 -10.28
CA ASP A 45 -0.20 -9.04 -11.07
C ASP A 45 -0.35 -7.72 -10.35
N THR A 46 -0.55 -7.75 -9.05
CA THR A 46 -0.65 -6.54 -8.25
C THR A 46 0.65 -5.76 -8.27
N THR A 47 1.77 -6.47 -8.10
CA THR A 47 3.08 -5.85 -8.11
C THR A 47 3.38 -5.24 -9.48
N ASP A 48 3.07 -5.98 -10.56
CA ASP A 48 3.32 -5.48 -11.91
C ASP A 48 2.47 -4.25 -12.20
N PHE A 49 1.22 -4.26 -11.77
CA PHE A 49 0.37 -3.11 -12.00
C PHE A 49 0.93 -1.88 -11.29
N LEU A 50 1.34 -2.03 -10.03
CA LEU A 50 1.85 -0.90 -9.28
C LEU A 50 3.17 -0.41 -9.86
N ALA A 51 4.04 -1.31 -10.28
CA ALA A 51 5.31 -0.90 -10.90
C ALA A 51 5.05 -0.05 -12.14
N LYS A 52 4.13 -0.48 -12.98
CA LYS A 52 3.82 0.25 -14.20
C LYS A 52 3.12 1.57 -13.91
N GLU A 53 2.27 1.58 -12.92
CA GLU A 53 1.56 2.80 -12.55
C GLU A 53 2.52 3.86 -12.02
N LEU A 54 3.47 3.44 -11.18
CA LEU A 54 4.45 4.36 -10.64
C LEU A 54 5.35 4.91 -11.75
N GLU A 55 5.74 4.05 -12.66
CA GLU A 55 6.55 4.48 -13.79
C GLU A 55 5.77 5.46 -14.67
N ARG A 56 4.52 5.17 -14.96
CA ARG A 56 3.69 6.02 -15.78
C ARG A 56 3.53 7.41 -15.17
N ARG A 57 3.51 7.49 -13.86
CA ARG A 57 3.37 8.75 -13.19
C ARG A 57 4.69 9.46 -12.90
N GLY A 58 5.79 8.85 -13.31
CA GLY A 58 7.10 9.46 -13.09
C GLY A 58 7.56 9.42 -11.65
N ILE A 59 6.98 8.54 -10.84
CA ILE A 59 7.39 8.41 -9.46
C ILE A 59 8.54 7.42 -9.38
N LEU A 60 9.67 7.88 -8.89
CA LEU A 60 10.86 7.04 -8.80
C LEU A 60 10.81 6.21 -7.53
N VAL A 61 11.00 4.92 -7.68
CA VAL A 61 11.00 4.00 -6.55
C VAL A 61 12.11 2.99 -6.70
N LYS A 62 12.49 2.41 -5.57
CA LYS A 62 13.39 1.28 -5.55
C LYS A 62 12.54 0.07 -5.19
N GLN A 63 12.51 -0.93 -6.06
CA GLN A 63 11.76 -2.15 -5.80
C GLN A 63 12.65 -3.13 -5.06
N ILE A 64 12.18 -3.64 -3.95
CA ILE A 64 12.90 -4.56 -3.09
C ILE A 64 12.07 -5.82 -2.95
N GLY A 65 12.69 -6.96 -3.20
CA GLY A 65 12.00 -8.23 -3.17
C GLY A 65 11.71 -8.71 -4.57
N PRO A 66 10.94 -9.79 -4.70
CA PRO A 66 10.11 -10.38 -3.64
C PRO A 66 10.93 -11.18 -2.64
N TYR A 67 10.53 -11.10 -1.38
CA TYR A 67 11.08 -11.93 -0.32
C TYR A 67 10.03 -12.93 0.11
N ARG A 68 10.47 -14.11 0.47
CA ARG A 68 9.54 -15.15 0.92
C ARG A 68 10.01 -15.70 2.26
N HIS A 69 9.09 -15.80 3.21
CA HIS A 69 9.41 -16.32 4.52
C HIS A 69 8.15 -16.92 5.14
N ARG A 70 8.18 -18.21 5.44
CA ARG A 70 7.09 -18.90 6.12
C ARG A 70 5.73 -18.68 5.46
N GLY A 71 5.70 -18.83 4.14
CA GLY A 71 4.44 -18.72 3.41
C GLY A 71 3.98 -17.30 3.12
N VAL A 72 4.74 -16.32 3.58
CA VAL A 72 4.45 -14.91 3.31
C VAL A 72 5.43 -14.40 2.27
N GLU A 73 4.90 -13.70 1.28
CA GLU A 73 5.74 -13.15 0.22
C GLU A 73 5.54 -11.65 0.18
N LEU A 74 6.63 -10.89 0.13
CA LEU A 74 6.59 -9.44 0.25
C LEU A 74 7.42 -8.77 -0.84
N THR A 75 6.84 -7.76 -1.48
CA THR A 75 7.56 -6.85 -2.36
C THR A 75 7.35 -5.43 -1.84
N ARG A 76 8.41 -4.63 -1.87
CA ARG A 76 8.34 -3.26 -1.40
C ARG A 76 8.73 -2.31 -2.51
N PHE A 77 8.00 -1.20 -2.61
CA PHE A 77 8.38 -0.10 -3.48
C PHE A 77 8.71 1.08 -2.58
N VAL A 78 9.99 1.41 -2.46
CA VAL A 78 10.41 2.50 -1.59
C VAL A 78 10.57 3.74 -2.44
N SER A 79 9.87 4.81 -2.09
CA SER A 79 9.91 6.04 -2.86
C SER A 79 11.27 6.71 -2.73
N THR A 80 11.87 7.04 -3.87
CA THR A 80 13.05 7.87 -3.92
C THR A 80 12.70 9.27 -4.42
N SER A 81 11.40 9.51 -4.65
CA SER A 81 10.92 10.83 -5.06
C SER A 81 10.53 11.63 -3.83
N PRO A 82 11.02 12.86 -3.69
CA PRO A 82 10.67 13.65 -2.51
C PRO A 82 9.22 14.12 -2.52
N SER A 83 8.54 14.00 -3.65
CA SER A 83 7.19 14.54 -3.79
C SER A 83 6.09 13.62 -3.29
N THR A 84 6.40 12.35 -3.00
CA THR A 84 5.35 11.44 -2.54
C THR A 84 5.02 11.68 -1.07
N THR A 85 3.74 11.50 -0.73
CA THR A 85 3.32 11.63 0.66
C THR A 85 3.55 10.34 1.43
N TRP A 86 3.88 9.27 0.74
CA TRP A 86 4.16 7.98 1.34
C TRP A 86 5.63 7.64 1.17
N LEU A 87 6.15 6.84 2.09
CA LEU A 87 7.52 6.38 2.04
C LEU A 87 7.67 5.10 1.23
N ALA A 88 6.74 4.19 1.38
CA ALA A 88 6.82 2.91 0.71
C ALA A 88 5.45 2.31 0.49
N ILE A 89 5.36 1.45 -0.51
CA ILE A 89 4.19 0.62 -0.73
C ILE A 89 4.64 -0.82 -0.53
N HIS A 90 3.99 -1.53 0.36
CA HIS A 90 4.28 -2.93 0.60
C HIS A 90 3.17 -3.76 -0.02
N VAL A 91 3.54 -4.76 -0.81
CA VAL A 91 2.57 -5.70 -1.35
C VAL A 91 2.91 -7.05 -0.76
N LEU A 92 1.96 -7.60 -0.01
CA LEU A 92 2.18 -8.78 0.79
C LEU A 92 1.22 -9.87 0.38
N ARG A 93 1.71 -11.07 0.12
CA ARG A 93 0.83 -12.21 -0.14
C ARG A 93 0.75 -13.05 1.12
N ARG A 94 -0.44 -13.22 1.61
CA ARG A 94 -0.71 -14.00 2.80
C ARG A 94 -2.04 -14.73 2.60
N ASP A 95 -2.05 -16.04 2.81
CA ASP A 95 -3.26 -16.85 2.69
C ASP A 95 -3.95 -16.68 1.34
N GLY A 96 -3.15 -16.59 0.29
CA GLY A 96 -3.69 -16.48 -1.05
C GLY A 96 -4.20 -15.10 -1.43
N LYS A 97 -4.06 -14.12 -0.56
CA LYS A 97 -4.52 -12.77 -0.83
C LYS A 97 -3.34 -11.81 -0.95
N ALA A 98 -3.49 -10.85 -1.84
CA ALA A 98 -2.47 -9.79 -1.98
C ALA A 98 -2.97 -8.57 -1.22
N LEU A 99 -2.22 -8.17 -0.22
CA LEU A 99 -2.55 -7.03 0.63
C LEU A 99 -1.64 -5.87 0.25
N ILE A 100 -2.17 -4.66 0.30
CA ILE A 100 -1.43 -3.47 -0.07
C ILE A 100 -1.36 -2.55 1.14
N PHE A 101 -0.15 -2.16 1.53
CA PHE A 101 0.06 -1.25 2.64
C PHE A 101 0.81 -0.02 2.16
N PHE A 102 0.34 1.15 2.54
CA PHE A 102 1.08 2.39 2.29
C PHE A 102 1.71 2.82 3.60
N VAL A 103 3.03 3.00 3.58
CA VAL A 103 3.76 3.43 4.76
C VAL A 103 3.97 4.93 4.63
N ALA A 104 3.48 5.68 5.59
CA ALA A 104 3.58 7.13 5.55
C ALA A 104 5.00 7.57 5.84
N ARG A 105 5.37 8.75 5.33
CA ARG A 105 6.65 9.32 5.70
C ARG A 105 6.58 9.79 7.13
N SER A 106 7.57 9.42 7.91
CA SER A 106 7.59 9.83 9.30
C SER A 106 8.23 11.21 9.42
N GLY A 107 7.90 11.90 10.45
CA GLY A 107 8.49 13.17 10.75
C GLY A 107 8.05 14.30 9.84
N ALA A 108 7.05 14.07 9.05
CA ALA A 108 6.59 15.09 8.13
C ALA A 108 5.72 16.11 8.83
#